data_2a28a116b09af023fc5312dd576012f5
#
_entry.id   2a28a116b09af023fc5312dd576012f5
#
_cell.length_a   1.000
_cell.length_b   1.000
_cell.length_c   1.000
_cell.angle_alpha   90.00
_cell.angle_beta   90.00
_cell.angle_gamma   90.00
#
_symmetry.space_group_name_H-M   'P 1'
#
loop_
_entity.id
_entity.type
_entity.pdbx_description
1 polymer ?
#
loop_
_entity_poly.entity_id
_entity_poly.type
_entity_poly.pdbx_seq_one_letter_code
_entity_poly.pdbx_strand_id
1 'polypeptide(L)'
;MKRLLSLCTLACLLLCLTGCHTAEQSGIPFYYCRDSAHYQYFQQDGVICGEKRDLASHRNDLDYALGLYLAGPMTEGLSSPFPKNTQVISIRYHDETLHLELSDLSRSLPDPEFTLACTCLTMTCMELLPCAQVTIVSADRSITLNADSLLLFDAPQEESTQ
;
A
#
# COMPACT_ATOMS: atom_id res chain seq x y z
N MET A 1 50.04 -13.23 26.60
CA MET A 1 49.56 -13.37 25.23
C MET A 1 48.22 -14.11 25.11
N LYS A 2 48.01 -15.29 25.71
CA LYS A 2 46.74 -16.04 25.62
C LYS A 2 45.48 -15.30 26.12
N ARG A 3 45.60 -14.47 27.18
CA ARG A 3 44.48 -13.70 27.75
C ARG A 3 44.10 -12.51 26.84
N LEU A 4 45.04 -11.92 26.11
CA LEU A 4 44.73 -10.82 25.18
C LEU A 4 43.99 -11.35 23.95
N LEU A 5 44.37 -12.54 23.45
CA LEU A 5 43.70 -13.17 22.31
C LEU A 5 42.25 -13.52 22.66
N SER A 6 42.00 -14.02 23.87
CA SER A 6 40.65 -14.36 24.35
C SER A 6 39.73 -13.13 24.49
N LEU A 7 40.32 -11.99 24.89
CA LEU A 7 39.56 -10.73 25.00
C LEU A 7 39.16 -10.17 23.62
N CYS A 8 40.09 -10.26 22.63
CA CYS A 8 39.82 -9.84 21.26
C CYS A 8 38.73 -10.71 20.57
N THR A 9 38.75 -12.02 20.79
CA THR A 9 37.72 -12.91 20.22
C THR A 9 36.35 -12.65 20.83
N LEU A 10 36.26 -12.38 22.14
CA LEU A 10 35.00 -12.04 22.81
C LEU A 10 34.45 -10.68 22.32
N ALA A 11 35.32 -9.69 22.12
CA ALA A 11 34.92 -8.38 21.59
C ALA A 11 34.43 -8.46 20.15
N CYS A 12 35.06 -9.26 19.29
CA CYS A 12 34.58 -9.51 17.91
C CYS A 12 33.23 -10.24 17.90
N LEU A 13 33.01 -11.20 18.80
CA LEU A 13 31.72 -11.89 18.90
C LEU A 13 30.59 -10.95 19.33
N LEU A 14 30.85 -10.04 20.25
CA LEU A 14 29.89 -9.03 20.71
C LEU A 14 29.56 -8.00 19.61
N LEU A 15 30.54 -7.63 18.77
CA LEU A 15 30.31 -6.73 17.63
C LEU A 15 29.47 -7.37 16.52
N CYS A 16 29.53 -8.69 16.34
CA CYS A 16 28.71 -9.40 15.36
C CYS A 16 27.24 -9.54 15.78
N LEU A 17 26.91 -9.40 17.06
CA LEU A 17 25.55 -9.51 17.59
C LEU A 17 24.73 -8.20 17.48
N THR A 18 25.37 -7.07 17.20
CA THR A 18 24.70 -5.77 17.06
C THR A 18 24.32 -5.42 15.63
N GLY A 19 24.55 -6.33 14.66
CA GLY A 19 24.43 -6.08 13.21
C GLY A 19 23.10 -6.41 12.54
N CYS A 20 22.06 -6.85 13.24
CA CYS A 20 20.73 -7.01 12.66
C CYS A 20 19.76 -5.95 13.20
N HIS A 21 20.06 -4.68 12.98
CA HIS A 21 19.01 -3.71 12.81
C HIS A 21 18.40 -3.98 11.44
N THR A 22 17.25 -4.64 11.40
CA THR A 22 16.33 -4.50 10.28
C THR A 22 16.07 -3.00 10.18
N ALA A 23 16.69 -2.35 9.19
CA ALA A 23 16.34 -0.98 8.83
C ALA A 23 14.84 -1.02 8.59
N GLU A 24 14.04 -0.39 9.46
CA GLU A 24 12.64 -0.11 9.16
C GLU A 24 12.69 0.61 7.82
N GLN A 25 12.17 -0.04 6.79
CA GLN A 25 12.11 0.57 5.47
C GLN A 25 11.27 1.84 5.61
N SER A 26 11.96 2.98 5.69
CA SER A 26 11.35 4.30 5.70
C SER A 26 10.73 4.50 4.33
N GLY A 27 9.43 4.32 4.20
CA GLY A 27 8.71 4.50 2.95
C GLY A 27 7.23 4.71 3.21
N ILE A 28 6.54 5.24 2.21
CA ILE A 28 5.09 5.39 2.23
C ILE A 28 4.48 4.06 1.76
N PRO A 29 3.49 3.50 2.49
CA PRO A 29 2.82 2.29 2.04
C PRO A 29 1.94 2.57 0.82
N PHE A 30 2.13 1.76 -0.22
CA PHE A 30 1.28 1.67 -1.40
C PHE A 30 0.50 0.37 -1.31
N TYR A 31 -0.82 0.43 -1.40
CA TYR A 31 -1.69 -0.72 -1.18
C TYR A 31 -2.07 -1.39 -2.50
N TYR A 32 -1.81 -2.69 -2.58
CA TYR A 32 -2.05 -3.53 -3.73
C TYR A 32 -2.84 -4.77 -3.34
N CYS A 33 -3.29 -5.54 -4.31
CA CYS A 33 -3.93 -6.82 -4.09
C CYS A 33 -2.89 -7.93 -3.97
N ARG A 34 -3.16 -8.91 -3.11
CA ARG A 34 -2.41 -10.16 -3.11
C ARG A 34 -2.71 -10.93 -4.40
N ASP A 35 -1.69 -11.45 -5.05
CA ASP A 35 -1.87 -12.30 -6.23
C ASP A 35 -2.64 -13.57 -5.85
N SER A 36 -3.63 -13.94 -6.67
CA SER A 36 -4.46 -15.13 -6.44
C SER A 36 -3.65 -16.43 -6.34
N ALA A 37 -2.51 -16.51 -7.02
CA ALA A 37 -1.59 -17.64 -6.95
C ALA A 37 -0.92 -17.79 -5.56
N HIS A 38 -0.82 -16.70 -4.80
CA HIS A 38 -0.20 -16.65 -3.47
C HIS A 38 -1.24 -16.52 -2.35
N TYR A 39 -2.53 -16.46 -2.69
CA TYR A 39 -3.60 -16.38 -1.71
C TYR A 39 -3.84 -17.75 -1.08
N GLN A 40 -3.45 -17.90 0.19
CA GLN A 40 -3.78 -19.10 0.97
C GLN A 40 -4.98 -18.79 1.87
N TYR A 41 -6.02 -19.58 1.76
CA TYR A 41 -7.33 -19.43 2.42
C TYR A 41 -7.27 -19.26 3.96
N PHE A 42 -6.15 -19.54 4.57
CA PHE A 42 -5.97 -19.53 6.03
C PHE A 42 -5.01 -18.45 6.53
N GLN A 43 -4.60 -17.52 5.68
CA GLN A 43 -3.78 -16.39 6.16
C GLN A 43 -4.70 -15.30 6.71
N GLN A 44 -4.41 -14.86 7.93
CA GLN A 44 -5.09 -13.75 8.60
C GLN A 44 -4.86 -12.41 7.88
N ASP A 45 -3.89 -12.36 6.97
CA ASP A 45 -3.59 -11.20 6.16
C ASP A 45 -4.64 -11.06 5.04
N GLY A 46 -5.35 -9.95 5.01
CA GLY A 46 -6.40 -9.66 4.02
C GLY A 46 -5.93 -9.69 2.56
N VAL A 47 -6.87 -9.45 1.66
CA VAL A 47 -6.62 -9.36 0.20
C VAL A 47 -5.74 -8.16 -0.15
N ILE A 48 -5.80 -7.07 0.65
CA ILE A 48 -5.05 -5.83 0.45
C ILE A 48 -3.77 -5.87 1.27
N CYS A 49 -2.64 -5.61 0.63
CA CYS A 49 -1.32 -5.58 1.26
C CYS A 49 -0.58 -4.29 0.94
N GLY A 50 0.10 -3.74 1.94
CA GLY A 50 0.94 -2.55 1.78
C GLY A 50 2.36 -2.92 1.34
N GLU A 51 2.87 -2.21 0.34
CA GLU A 51 4.28 -2.23 -0.08
C GLU A 51 4.90 -0.86 0.20
N LYS A 52 5.97 -0.80 0.98
CA LYS A 52 6.65 0.46 1.27
C LYS A 52 7.45 0.94 0.07
N ARG A 53 7.20 2.19 -0.35
CA ARG A 53 7.88 2.87 -1.45
C ARG A 53 8.63 4.09 -0.96
N ASP A 54 9.87 4.21 -1.36
CA ASP A 54 10.66 5.44 -1.15
C ASP A 54 10.43 6.37 -2.34
N LEU A 55 9.80 7.51 -2.06
CA LEU A 55 9.56 8.56 -3.05
C LEU A 55 10.71 9.58 -3.13
N ALA A 56 11.74 9.43 -2.29
CA ALA A 56 12.91 10.31 -2.24
C ALA A 56 12.52 11.82 -2.25
N SER A 57 12.96 12.55 -3.28
CA SER A 57 12.65 13.98 -3.45
C SER A 57 11.22 14.27 -3.94
N HIS A 58 10.47 13.27 -4.37
CA HIS A 58 9.12 13.40 -4.93
C HIS A 58 8.00 13.13 -3.91
N ARG A 59 8.30 13.18 -2.61
CA ARG A 59 7.32 12.84 -1.55
C ARG A 59 6.05 13.70 -1.58
N ASN A 60 6.17 14.95 -2.06
CA ASN A 60 5.05 15.90 -2.16
C ASN A 60 4.51 16.02 -3.61
N ASP A 61 4.97 15.17 -4.51
CA ASP A 61 4.55 15.15 -5.91
C ASP A 61 3.52 14.01 -6.10
N LEU A 62 2.24 14.39 -6.00
CA LEU A 62 1.14 13.41 -6.07
C LEU A 62 1.02 12.79 -7.47
N ASP A 63 1.28 13.54 -8.53
CA ASP A 63 1.26 13.02 -9.90
C ASP A 63 2.32 11.94 -10.08
N TYR A 64 3.53 12.19 -9.59
CA TYR A 64 4.61 11.22 -9.60
C TYR A 64 4.26 9.97 -8.79
N ALA A 65 3.74 10.15 -7.56
CA ALA A 65 3.40 9.06 -6.68
C ALA A 65 2.29 8.17 -7.27
N LEU A 66 1.24 8.77 -7.85
CA LEU A 66 0.16 8.04 -8.51
C LEU A 66 0.64 7.34 -9.80
N GLY A 67 1.52 7.98 -10.56
CA GLY A 67 2.16 7.33 -11.72
C GLY A 67 2.96 6.09 -11.30
N LEU A 68 3.72 6.19 -10.20
CA LEU A 68 4.46 5.07 -9.63
C LEU A 68 3.54 3.96 -9.10
N TYR A 69 2.43 4.33 -8.46
CA TYR A 69 1.41 3.39 -8.00
C TYR A 69 0.80 2.60 -9.16
N LEU A 70 0.37 3.28 -10.22
CA LEU A 70 -0.24 2.66 -11.39
C LEU A 70 0.76 1.82 -12.22
N ALA A 71 2.06 2.08 -12.09
CA ALA A 71 3.10 1.21 -12.66
C ALA A 71 3.09 -0.20 -12.04
N GLY A 72 2.49 -0.36 -10.86
CA GLY A 72 2.29 -1.63 -10.17
C GLY A 72 3.31 -1.93 -9.09
N PRO A 73 3.11 -3.03 -8.34
CA PRO A 73 3.98 -3.45 -7.24
C PRO A 73 5.34 -3.94 -7.73
N MET A 74 6.34 -3.82 -6.86
CA MET A 74 7.67 -4.42 -7.05
C MET A 74 7.83 -5.70 -6.24
N THR A 75 7.02 -5.87 -5.21
CA THR A 75 7.05 -7.05 -4.34
C THR A 75 6.39 -8.23 -5.04
N GLU A 76 7.09 -9.36 -5.08
CA GLU A 76 6.55 -10.63 -5.58
C GLU A 76 5.33 -11.06 -4.75
N GLY A 77 4.31 -11.61 -5.40
CA GLY A 77 3.07 -12.03 -4.75
C GLY A 77 2.03 -10.91 -4.58
N LEU A 78 2.34 -9.70 -5.04
CA LEU A 78 1.38 -8.61 -5.17
C LEU A 78 1.02 -8.36 -6.64
N SER A 79 -0.20 -7.91 -6.88
CA SER A 79 -0.70 -7.53 -8.20
C SER A 79 -1.36 -6.16 -8.16
N SER A 80 -1.21 -5.40 -9.25
CA SER A 80 -1.93 -4.14 -9.40
C SER A 80 -3.43 -4.39 -9.47
N PRO A 81 -4.25 -3.67 -8.68
CA PRO A 81 -5.69 -3.78 -8.80
C PRO A 81 -6.23 -3.10 -10.06
N PHE A 82 -5.41 -2.29 -10.74
CA PHE A 82 -5.78 -1.59 -11.96
C PHE A 82 -5.17 -2.23 -13.21
N PRO A 83 -5.85 -2.17 -14.36
CA PRO A 83 -5.28 -2.53 -15.67
C PRO A 83 -4.03 -1.69 -15.99
N LYS A 84 -3.05 -2.29 -16.70
CA LYS A 84 -1.75 -1.65 -17.01
C LYS A 84 -1.82 -0.32 -17.75
N ASN A 85 -2.90 -0.04 -18.45
CA ASN A 85 -3.10 1.19 -19.23
C ASN A 85 -3.99 2.21 -18.52
N THR A 86 -4.26 2.02 -17.25
CA THR A 86 -4.97 3.01 -16.42
C THR A 86 -4.15 4.29 -16.31
N GLN A 87 -4.81 5.43 -16.49
CA GLN A 87 -4.20 6.75 -16.39
C GLN A 87 -5.00 7.64 -15.45
N VAL A 88 -4.31 8.52 -14.75
CA VAL A 88 -4.93 9.64 -14.03
C VAL A 88 -5.16 10.76 -15.04
N ILE A 89 -6.41 11.17 -15.20
CA ILE A 89 -6.81 12.25 -16.12
C ILE A 89 -6.78 13.59 -15.43
N SER A 90 -7.27 13.65 -14.18
CA SER A 90 -7.23 14.87 -13.39
C SER A 90 -7.11 14.57 -11.89
N ILE A 91 -6.48 15.50 -11.18
CA ILE A 91 -6.32 15.48 -9.73
C ILE A 91 -6.79 16.84 -9.22
N ARG A 92 -7.71 16.84 -8.27
CA ARG A 92 -8.19 18.06 -7.59
C ARG A 92 -8.28 17.79 -6.10
N TYR A 93 -7.79 18.73 -5.29
CA TYR A 93 -7.87 18.67 -3.84
C TYR A 93 -8.59 19.92 -3.33
N HIS A 94 -9.70 19.71 -2.66
CA HIS A 94 -10.53 20.78 -2.10
C HIS A 94 -11.29 20.29 -0.87
N ASP A 95 -11.35 21.09 0.18
CA ASP A 95 -12.07 20.80 1.43
C ASP A 95 -11.75 19.41 1.98
N GLU A 96 -10.44 19.08 2.11
CA GLU A 96 -9.95 17.80 2.59
C GLU A 96 -10.40 16.59 1.75
N THR A 97 -10.98 16.84 0.59
CA THR A 97 -11.40 15.83 -0.38
C THR A 97 -10.43 15.77 -1.56
N LEU A 98 -9.89 14.61 -1.82
CA LEU A 98 -9.14 14.34 -3.05
C LEU A 98 -10.08 13.78 -4.12
N HIS A 99 -10.17 14.48 -5.25
CA HIS A 99 -10.91 14.05 -6.43
C HIS A 99 -9.94 13.55 -7.49
N LEU A 100 -10.07 12.29 -7.86
CA LEU A 100 -9.29 11.64 -8.91
C LEU A 100 -10.21 11.25 -10.05
N GLU A 101 -9.85 11.64 -11.25
CA GLU A 101 -10.49 11.16 -12.48
C GLU A 101 -9.54 10.21 -13.19
N LEU A 102 -9.97 8.98 -13.41
CA LEU A 102 -9.21 7.94 -14.09
C LEU A 102 -9.75 7.76 -15.52
N SER A 103 -8.92 7.18 -16.36
CA SER A 103 -9.34 6.73 -17.69
C SER A 103 -10.53 5.76 -17.59
N ASP A 104 -11.27 5.60 -18.68
CA ASP A 104 -12.45 4.72 -18.73
C ASP A 104 -12.06 3.26 -18.44
N LEU A 105 -12.55 2.73 -17.32
CA LEU A 105 -12.34 1.37 -16.84
C LEU A 105 -13.59 0.49 -16.95
N SER A 106 -14.69 1.00 -17.52
CA SER A 106 -15.98 0.32 -17.55
C SER A 106 -15.94 -1.05 -18.25
N ARG A 107 -15.06 -1.20 -19.25
CA ARG A 107 -14.89 -2.43 -20.03
C ARG A 107 -13.82 -3.38 -19.49
N SER A 108 -12.89 -2.87 -18.71
CA SER A 108 -11.70 -3.61 -18.28
C SER A 108 -11.73 -4.02 -16.81
N LEU A 109 -12.64 -3.44 -16.03
CA LEU A 109 -12.71 -3.65 -14.58
C LEU A 109 -14.19 -3.73 -14.14
N PRO A 110 -14.73 -4.93 -13.86
CA PRO A 110 -16.07 -5.11 -13.31
C PRO A 110 -16.27 -4.40 -11.96
N ASP A 111 -17.52 -4.18 -11.52
CA ASP A 111 -17.81 -3.37 -10.35
C ASP A 111 -17.17 -3.86 -9.04
N PRO A 112 -17.13 -5.17 -8.72
CA PRO A 112 -16.46 -5.63 -7.50
C PRO A 112 -14.96 -5.33 -7.51
N GLU A 113 -14.29 -5.59 -8.64
CA GLU A 113 -12.87 -5.32 -8.84
C GLU A 113 -12.59 -3.82 -8.87
N PHE A 114 -13.49 -3.02 -9.44
CA PHE A 114 -13.40 -1.56 -9.41
C PHE A 114 -13.47 -1.03 -7.98
N THR A 115 -14.39 -1.55 -7.16
CA THR A 115 -14.49 -1.17 -5.74
C THR A 115 -13.22 -1.51 -4.98
N LEU A 116 -12.68 -2.73 -5.17
CA LEU A 116 -11.43 -3.15 -4.55
C LEU A 116 -10.24 -2.28 -4.99
N ALA A 117 -10.15 -1.98 -6.28
CA ALA A 117 -9.11 -1.11 -6.82
C ALA A 117 -9.19 0.31 -6.25
N CYS A 118 -10.39 0.88 -6.16
CA CYS A 118 -10.62 2.18 -5.54
C CYS A 118 -10.29 2.17 -4.04
N THR A 119 -10.55 1.08 -3.33
CA THR A 119 -10.16 0.91 -1.93
C THR A 119 -8.64 0.96 -1.76
N CYS A 120 -7.90 0.18 -2.53
CA CYS A 120 -6.44 0.19 -2.52
C CYS A 120 -5.87 1.58 -2.84
N LEU A 121 -6.41 2.24 -3.85
CA LEU A 121 -5.98 3.58 -4.25
C LEU A 121 -6.30 4.62 -3.16
N THR A 122 -7.48 4.55 -2.54
CA THR A 122 -7.87 5.43 -1.43
C THR A 122 -6.92 5.29 -0.25
N MET A 123 -6.62 4.06 0.18
CA MET A 123 -5.66 3.79 1.26
C MET A 123 -4.30 4.39 0.93
N THR A 124 -3.81 4.21 -0.30
CA THR A 124 -2.55 4.79 -0.76
C THR A 124 -2.58 6.33 -0.74
N CYS A 125 -3.67 6.94 -1.20
CA CYS A 125 -3.81 8.40 -1.21
C CYS A 125 -3.82 9.00 0.20
N MET A 126 -4.46 8.35 1.16
CA MET A 126 -4.49 8.78 2.56
C MET A 126 -3.12 8.72 3.24
N GLU A 127 -2.22 7.87 2.78
CA GLU A 127 -0.82 7.86 3.23
C GLU A 127 0.03 8.95 2.57
N LEU A 128 -0.33 9.35 1.34
CA LEU A 128 0.40 10.35 0.57
C LEU A 128 0.07 11.78 1.00
N LEU A 129 -1.17 12.05 1.38
CA LEU A 129 -1.60 13.39 1.78
C LEU A 129 -2.73 13.33 2.84
N PRO A 130 -2.81 14.35 3.71
CA PRO A 130 -3.89 14.43 4.69
C PRO A 130 -5.21 14.76 4.00
N CYS A 131 -6.01 13.75 3.68
CA CYS A 131 -7.36 13.91 3.15
C CYS A 131 -8.37 13.13 4.01
N ALA A 132 -9.56 13.70 4.20
CA ALA A 132 -10.64 13.05 4.94
C ALA A 132 -11.37 12.01 4.08
N GLN A 133 -11.39 12.24 2.76
CA GLN A 133 -12.03 11.33 1.80
C GLN A 133 -11.41 11.43 0.42
N VAL A 134 -11.58 10.38 -0.37
CA VAL A 134 -11.15 10.29 -1.76
C VAL A 134 -12.35 9.95 -2.63
N THR A 135 -12.60 10.77 -3.63
CA THR A 135 -13.60 10.52 -4.68
C THR A 135 -12.88 10.11 -5.96
N ILE A 136 -13.19 8.92 -6.45
CA ILE A 136 -12.61 8.37 -7.67
C ILE A 136 -13.71 8.25 -8.72
N VAL A 137 -13.46 8.82 -9.88
CA VAL A 137 -14.37 8.82 -11.03
C VAL A 137 -13.71 8.11 -12.21
N SER A 138 -14.45 7.25 -12.90
CA SER A 138 -14.03 6.62 -14.14
C SER A 138 -15.25 6.46 -15.06
N ALA A 139 -15.32 7.25 -16.11
CA ALA A 139 -16.47 7.36 -17.01
C ALA A 139 -17.77 7.72 -16.23
N ASP A 140 -18.74 6.83 -16.22
CA ASP A 140 -20.03 6.99 -15.53
C ASP A 140 -20.07 6.46 -14.10
N ARG A 141 -18.95 5.86 -13.64
CA ARG A 141 -18.80 5.31 -12.27
C ARG A 141 -18.12 6.32 -11.36
N SER A 142 -18.61 6.40 -10.14
CA SER A 142 -18.00 7.21 -9.08
C SER A 142 -18.12 6.49 -7.75
N ILE A 143 -17.05 6.54 -6.96
CA ILE A 143 -17.03 6.03 -5.59
C ILE A 143 -16.33 7.06 -4.70
N THR A 144 -16.90 7.30 -3.52
CA THR A 144 -16.27 8.12 -2.48
C THR A 144 -16.02 7.24 -1.26
N LEU A 145 -14.78 7.20 -0.80
CA LEU A 145 -14.35 6.42 0.36
C LEU A 145 -13.66 7.33 1.37
N ASN A 146 -13.83 7.03 2.63
CA ASN A 146 -13.18 7.69 3.76
C ASN A 146 -12.59 6.65 4.72
N ALA A 147 -11.90 7.08 5.77
CA ALA A 147 -11.30 6.19 6.75
C ALA A 147 -12.32 5.25 7.41
N ASP A 148 -13.54 5.72 7.71
CA ASP A 148 -14.57 4.90 8.34
C ASP A 148 -15.07 3.79 7.40
N SER A 149 -15.15 4.07 6.10
CA SER A 149 -15.49 3.06 5.08
C SER A 149 -14.44 1.95 4.99
N LEU A 150 -13.17 2.24 5.33
CA LEU A 150 -12.06 1.30 5.28
C LEU A 150 -11.97 0.43 6.54
N LEU A 151 -12.41 0.93 7.69
CA LEU A 151 -12.39 0.20 8.96
C LEU A 151 -13.29 -1.05 8.96
N LEU A 152 -14.27 -1.14 8.07
CA LEU A 152 -15.14 -2.31 7.95
C LEU A 152 -14.39 -3.58 7.47
N PHE A 153 -13.16 -3.45 6.98
CA PHE A 153 -12.35 -4.56 6.51
C PHE A 153 -11.37 -5.10 7.56
N ASP A 154 -11.17 -4.36 8.66
CA ASP A 154 -10.21 -4.69 9.72
C ASP A 154 -10.88 -5.09 11.06
N ALA A 155 -12.19 -5.26 11.10
CA ALA A 155 -12.88 -5.69 12.31
C ALA A 155 -12.39 -7.09 12.70
N PRO A 156 -11.68 -7.26 13.84
CA PRO A 156 -11.36 -8.58 14.34
C PRO A 156 -12.69 -9.32 14.57
N GLN A 157 -12.82 -10.50 14.02
CA GLN A 157 -13.93 -11.39 14.36
C GLN A 157 -13.84 -11.65 15.86
N GLU A 158 -14.75 -11.08 16.64
CA GLU A 158 -14.94 -11.47 18.03
C GLU A 158 -15.23 -12.99 18.03
N GLU A 159 -14.25 -13.77 18.48
CA GLU A 159 -14.49 -15.19 18.82
C GLU A 159 -15.60 -15.20 19.85
N SER A 160 -16.80 -15.55 19.41
CA SER A 160 -17.91 -15.91 20.30
C SER A 160 -17.51 -17.21 21.02
N THR A 161 -16.90 -17.06 22.17
CA THR A 161 -16.70 -18.15 23.15
C THR A 161 -18.08 -18.57 23.66
N GLN A 162 -18.54 -19.71 23.19
CA GLN A 162 -19.57 -20.52 23.85
C GLN A 162 -18.92 -21.66 24.62
#